data_2a6bb73d7a351b42abb2df3938817bcd
#
_entry.id   2a6bb73d7a351b42abb2df3938817bcd
#
_cell.length_a   1.000
_cell.length_b   1.000
_cell.length_c   1.000
_cell.angle_alpha   90.00
_cell.angle_beta   90.00
_cell.angle_gamma   90.00
#
_symmetry.space_group_name_H-M   'P 1'
#
loop_
_entity.id
_entity.type
_entity.pdbx_description
1 polymer ?
#
loop_
_entity_poly.entity_id
_entity_poly.type
_entity_poly.pdbx_seq_one_letter_code
_entity_poly.pdbx_strand_id
1 'polypeptide(L)'
;MKKNDLSALQENCFCFCDEEVSREAQFQVPIEVPEGFVVDPAEAVAAVTWSTDHLSCVSEPCLTEIGPDTEDIGVIYGVRLQGTITLLVSVSPVRNQYGQGNGSVSVIHTEEIDQVVYYSNEPNDCPDLSDITIENLVVVPPFYGSSLTVAGTMVLVTEPELGSYAFTANQSNKTVTIIDTNTHTVVKNISVPYTPYELGVTPDKRYTYVLHHNYNLVTVIDNTTLRATAFIPIEGRPFQIAFDPAGAFAYVLTNFSDSIYVINTETKSVERVIGNIAVLPASIAIDRTGQFAYIVDNASGSINKIDLASGSSAGVLTGLYSPNIMAIAPNNQFAYVTTREQYDLNFNYVSVIDLNTFTEEAFLNQWFFGSPKIIFSPDSTRAYLLEPGRLHVFDTATYTEVANADLLGTDDIALTSDQEYIYATQPEQNTVTVYRTDDLSVETVINVVGGPMAIEI
;
A
#
# COMPACT_ATOMS: atom_id res chain seq x y z
N MET A 1 -17.98 9.82 23.21
CA MET A 1 -19.24 10.05 23.98
C MET A 1 -19.63 8.71 24.60
N LYS A 2 -20.08 8.64 25.84
CA LYS A 2 -20.37 7.34 26.48
C LYS A 2 -21.78 6.86 26.12
N LYS A 3 -21.95 5.56 25.96
CA LYS A 3 -23.22 4.88 25.60
C LYS A 3 -24.41 5.29 26.51
N ASN A 4 -24.13 5.78 27.73
CA ASN A 4 -25.13 6.22 28.68
C ASN A 4 -25.65 7.66 28.44
N ASP A 5 -25.05 8.42 27.51
CA ASP A 5 -25.46 9.81 27.17
C ASP A 5 -26.35 9.89 25.90
N LEU A 6 -26.85 8.74 25.44
CA LEU A 6 -27.66 8.60 24.19
C LEU A 6 -28.99 9.39 24.21
N SER A 7 -29.50 9.77 25.39
CA SER A 7 -30.76 10.49 25.48
C SER A 7 -30.76 11.87 24.79
N ALA A 8 -29.58 12.47 24.60
CA ALA A 8 -29.45 13.76 23.90
C ALA A 8 -29.33 13.60 22.37
N LEU A 9 -29.03 12.40 21.87
CA LEU A 9 -28.90 12.11 20.43
C LEU A 9 -30.19 11.56 19.80
N GLN A 10 -31.13 11.09 20.61
CA GLN A 10 -32.43 10.60 20.13
C GLN A 10 -33.30 11.67 19.43
N GLU A 11 -33.01 12.95 19.65
CA GLU A 11 -33.72 14.05 18.95
C GLU A 11 -33.30 14.19 17.46
N ASN A 12 -32.15 13.61 17.03
CA ASN A 12 -31.64 13.73 15.67
C ASN A 12 -31.72 12.45 14.83
N CYS A 13 -32.38 11.39 15.32
CA CYS A 13 -32.61 10.13 14.58
C CYS A 13 -31.34 9.47 14.01
N PHE A 14 -30.20 9.50 14.72
CA PHE A 14 -29.03 8.74 14.31
C PHE A 14 -29.27 7.22 14.52
N CYS A 15 -29.15 6.45 13.46
CA CYS A 15 -29.12 4.98 13.51
C CYS A 15 -27.68 4.49 13.67
N PHE A 16 -27.50 3.24 14.11
CA PHE A 16 -26.18 2.61 14.05
C PHE A 16 -25.81 2.28 12.62
N CYS A 17 -24.50 2.25 12.32
CA CYS A 17 -23.97 1.83 11.02
C CYS A 17 -23.98 0.28 10.94
N ASP A 18 -25.13 -0.29 10.64
CA ASP A 18 -25.39 -1.73 10.60
C ASP A 18 -25.70 -2.25 9.20
N GLU A 19 -25.76 -1.38 8.20
CA GLU A 19 -26.00 -1.81 6.82
C GLU A 19 -24.76 -2.48 6.22
N GLU A 20 -24.99 -3.54 5.46
CA GLU A 20 -23.93 -4.22 4.73
C GLU A 20 -23.45 -3.34 3.57
N VAL A 21 -22.11 -3.15 3.51
CA VAL A 21 -21.47 -2.40 2.42
C VAL A 21 -21.43 -3.26 1.18
N SER A 22 -22.02 -2.78 0.07
CA SER A 22 -21.92 -3.41 -1.23
C SER A 22 -21.53 -2.41 -2.31
N ARG A 23 -20.47 -2.73 -3.04
CA ARG A 23 -20.01 -1.98 -4.22
C ARG A 23 -20.44 -2.63 -5.52
N GLU A 24 -21.18 -3.71 -5.44
CA GLU A 24 -21.62 -4.50 -6.57
C GLU A 24 -23.13 -4.52 -6.64
N ALA A 25 -23.68 -4.27 -7.82
CA ALA A 25 -25.07 -4.45 -8.14
C ALA A 25 -25.19 -5.36 -9.36
N GLN A 26 -25.91 -6.46 -9.21
CA GLN A 26 -26.18 -7.38 -10.32
C GLN A 26 -27.38 -6.91 -11.13
N PHE A 27 -27.31 -7.07 -12.43
CA PHE A 27 -28.43 -6.77 -13.32
C PHE A 27 -28.72 -7.93 -14.27
N GLN A 28 -29.98 -8.02 -14.71
CA GLN A 28 -30.43 -8.98 -15.70
C GLN A 28 -31.39 -8.30 -16.66
N VAL A 29 -30.99 -8.18 -17.92
CA VAL A 29 -31.77 -7.47 -18.94
C VAL A 29 -32.29 -8.46 -19.97
N PRO A 30 -33.62 -8.65 -20.06
CA PRO A 30 -34.22 -9.45 -21.14
C PRO A 30 -34.19 -8.68 -22.46
N ILE A 31 -33.75 -9.35 -23.49
CA ILE A 31 -33.69 -8.82 -24.88
C ILE A 31 -34.55 -9.68 -25.78
N GLU A 32 -35.58 -9.09 -26.36
CA GLU A 32 -36.41 -9.79 -27.33
C GLU A 32 -35.74 -9.73 -28.72
N VAL A 33 -35.51 -10.91 -29.30
CA VAL A 33 -34.99 -11.04 -30.65
C VAL A 33 -36.16 -10.92 -31.62
N PRO A 34 -36.13 -9.99 -32.61
CA PRO A 34 -37.24 -9.81 -33.55
C PRO A 34 -37.58 -11.08 -34.30
N GLU A 35 -38.84 -11.24 -34.68
CA GLU A 35 -39.33 -12.42 -35.46
C GLU A 35 -38.54 -12.58 -36.76
N GLY A 36 -38.10 -13.78 -37.04
CA GLY A 36 -37.28 -14.10 -38.23
C GLY A 36 -35.79 -13.91 -38.07
N PHE A 37 -35.34 -13.50 -36.88
CA PHE A 37 -33.95 -13.40 -36.53
C PHE A 37 -33.56 -14.40 -35.42
N VAL A 38 -32.28 -14.75 -35.39
CA VAL A 38 -31.70 -15.65 -34.38
C VAL A 38 -30.36 -15.10 -33.92
N VAL A 39 -30.07 -15.39 -32.67
CA VAL A 39 -28.77 -15.16 -32.05
C VAL A 39 -28.23 -16.52 -31.62
N ASP A 40 -27.00 -16.82 -32.05
CA ASP A 40 -26.30 -18.01 -31.56
C ASP A 40 -25.61 -17.65 -30.26
N PRO A 41 -26.02 -18.24 -29.12
CA PRO A 41 -25.41 -17.91 -27.83
C PRO A 41 -23.92 -18.21 -27.75
N ALA A 42 -23.41 -19.12 -28.57
CA ALA A 42 -21.98 -19.48 -28.62
C ALA A 42 -21.12 -18.40 -29.31
N GLU A 43 -21.73 -17.59 -30.19
CA GLU A 43 -21.08 -16.51 -30.94
C GLU A 43 -21.51 -15.12 -30.43
N ALA A 44 -22.52 -15.05 -29.57
CA ALA A 44 -23.11 -13.80 -29.11
C ALA A 44 -22.17 -13.02 -28.17
N VAL A 45 -21.94 -11.77 -28.50
CA VAL A 45 -21.20 -10.83 -27.69
C VAL A 45 -22.17 -9.76 -27.19
N ALA A 46 -22.24 -9.56 -25.88
CA ALA A 46 -22.97 -8.47 -25.29
C ALA A 46 -22.06 -7.24 -25.14
N ALA A 47 -22.62 -6.06 -25.35
CA ALA A 47 -21.98 -4.79 -25.02
C ALA A 47 -22.97 -3.95 -24.21
N VAL A 48 -22.46 -3.26 -23.20
CA VAL A 48 -23.24 -2.39 -22.34
C VAL A 48 -22.57 -1.02 -22.29
N THR A 49 -23.38 0.02 -22.49
CA THR A 49 -23.01 1.39 -22.13
C THR A 49 -24.04 1.92 -21.14
N TRP A 50 -23.64 2.83 -20.27
CA TRP A 50 -24.50 3.30 -19.18
C TRP A 50 -24.41 4.81 -19.00
N SER A 51 -25.44 5.36 -18.34
CA SER A 51 -25.49 6.72 -17.85
C SER A 51 -25.88 6.73 -16.37
N THR A 52 -25.20 7.57 -15.62
CA THR A 52 -25.38 7.83 -14.19
C THR A 52 -26.14 9.13 -13.93
N ASP A 53 -26.74 9.76 -14.94
CA ASP A 53 -27.37 11.08 -14.85
C ASP A 53 -28.49 11.18 -13.78
N HIS A 54 -29.07 10.05 -13.39
CA HIS A 54 -30.12 9.96 -12.38
C HIS A 54 -29.68 9.24 -11.11
N LEU A 55 -28.38 8.96 -10.97
CA LEU A 55 -27.79 8.43 -9.76
C LEU A 55 -27.26 9.58 -8.91
N SER A 56 -27.55 9.55 -7.63
CA SER A 56 -27.07 10.53 -6.67
C SER A 56 -26.33 9.84 -5.53
N CYS A 57 -25.35 10.53 -5.00
CA CYS A 57 -24.67 10.11 -3.77
C CYS A 57 -25.20 10.91 -2.59
N VAL A 58 -25.46 10.23 -1.50
CA VAL A 58 -25.89 10.83 -0.23
C VAL A 58 -24.95 10.33 0.87
N SER A 59 -24.49 11.25 1.69
CA SER A 59 -23.68 10.96 2.86
C SER A 59 -24.52 11.13 4.12
N GLU A 60 -24.82 10.03 4.80
CA GLU A 60 -25.71 10.00 5.97
C GLU A 60 -24.91 9.73 7.25
N PRO A 61 -25.00 10.60 8.27
CA PRO A 61 -24.33 10.36 9.53
C PRO A 61 -24.93 9.17 10.28
N CYS A 62 -24.08 8.30 10.79
CA CYS A 62 -24.49 7.20 11.65
C CYS A 62 -23.52 7.00 12.81
N LEU A 63 -23.93 6.24 13.80
CA LEU A 63 -23.16 5.98 15.02
C LEU A 63 -22.37 4.70 14.90
N THR A 64 -21.11 4.72 15.34
CA THR A 64 -20.26 3.53 15.44
C THR A 64 -19.58 3.47 16.81
N GLU A 65 -19.24 2.26 17.27
CA GLU A 65 -18.44 2.08 18.48
C GLU A 65 -16.97 2.38 18.18
N ILE A 66 -16.34 3.24 18.98
CA ILE A 66 -14.92 3.58 18.84
C ILE A 66 -14.09 2.58 19.63
N GLY A 67 -13.57 1.55 18.95
CA GLY A 67 -12.69 0.52 19.52
C GLY A 67 -13.42 -0.67 20.14
N PRO A 68 -12.73 -1.81 20.25
CA PRO A 68 -13.35 -3.10 20.60
C PRO A 68 -13.76 -3.23 22.07
N ASP A 69 -13.32 -2.33 22.96
CA ASP A 69 -13.55 -2.42 24.41
C ASP A 69 -14.02 -1.08 25.03
N THR A 70 -14.44 -0.12 24.21
CA THR A 70 -14.88 1.19 24.71
C THR A 70 -16.41 1.33 24.66
N GLU A 71 -16.96 1.98 25.68
CA GLU A 71 -18.35 2.46 25.67
C GLU A 71 -18.50 3.78 24.88
N ASP A 72 -17.43 4.22 24.19
CA ASP A 72 -17.41 5.47 23.46
C ASP A 72 -18.00 5.27 22.06
N ILE A 73 -18.83 6.23 21.63
CA ILE A 73 -19.53 6.24 20.36
C ILE A 73 -19.06 7.44 19.55
N GLY A 74 -18.67 7.18 18.30
CA GLY A 74 -18.34 8.19 17.29
C GLY A 74 -19.41 8.32 16.22
N VAL A 75 -19.29 9.36 15.41
CA VAL A 75 -20.09 9.57 14.22
C VAL A 75 -19.20 9.32 13.01
N ILE A 76 -19.67 8.47 12.12
CA ILE A 76 -19.13 8.29 10.76
C ILE A 76 -20.27 8.51 9.76
N TYR A 77 -19.95 8.51 8.49
CA TYR A 77 -20.92 8.78 7.43
C TYR A 77 -21.05 7.57 6.53
N GLY A 78 -22.25 7.02 6.41
CA GLY A 78 -22.59 6.02 5.41
C GLY A 78 -22.72 6.69 4.04
N VAL A 79 -21.86 6.37 3.09
CA VAL A 79 -21.92 6.86 1.73
C VAL A 79 -22.83 5.94 0.92
N ARG A 80 -23.99 6.46 0.52
CA ARG A 80 -25.06 5.72 -0.15
C ARG A 80 -25.23 6.23 -1.57
N LEU A 81 -25.32 5.32 -2.53
CA LEU A 81 -25.79 5.61 -3.87
C LEU A 81 -27.27 5.35 -3.99
N GLN A 82 -28.02 6.33 -4.50
CA GLN A 82 -29.48 6.26 -4.68
C GLN A 82 -29.88 6.76 -6.05
N GLY A 83 -30.88 6.14 -6.64
CA GLY A 83 -31.46 6.55 -7.90
C GLY A 83 -31.46 5.47 -8.94
N THR A 84 -31.39 5.86 -10.20
CA THR A 84 -31.43 4.91 -11.32
C THR A 84 -30.21 5.05 -12.20
N ILE A 85 -29.67 3.91 -12.62
CA ILE A 85 -28.69 3.84 -13.68
C ILE A 85 -29.37 3.34 -14.97
N THR A 86 -29.11 4.02 -16.07
CA THR A 86 -29.66 3.64 -17.37
C THR A 86 -28.63 2.86 -18.16
N LEU A 87 -28.98 1.64 -18.57
CA LEU A 87 -28.15 0.74 -19.35
C LEU A 87 -28.66 0.66 -20.79
N LEU A 88 -27.80 0.88 -21.77
CA LEU A 88 -28.04 0.49 -23.14
C LEU A 88 -27.32 -0.83 -23.40
N VAL A 89 -28.07 -1.92 -23.44
CA VAL A 89 -27.56 -3.27 -23.60
C VAL A 89 -27.78 -3.71 -25.04
N SER A 90 -26.74 -4.20 -25.70
CA SER A 90 -26.78 -4.68 -27.07
C SER A 90 -26.15 -6.05 -27.20
N VAL A 91 -26.69 -6.88 -28.11
CA VAL A 91 -26.18 -8.19 -28.46
C VAL A 91 -25.95 -8.29 -29.96
N SER A 92 -24.78 -8.80 -30.35
CA SER A 92 -24.42 -9.07 -31.73
C SER A 92 -23.61 -10.36 -31.85
N PRO A 93 -23.55 -11.04 -33.01
CA PRO A 93 -24.31 -10.77 -34.20
C PRO A 93 -25.75 -11.30 -34.13
N VAL A 94 -26.69 -10.57 -34.73
CA VAL A 94 -28.06 -11.04 -34.96
C VAL A 94 -28.18 -11.38 -36.44
N ARG A 95 -28.60 -12.62 -36.76
CA ARG A 95 -28.69 -13.14 -38.12
C ARG A 95 -30.13 -13.51 -38.48
N ASN A 96 -30.47 -13.46 -39.74
CA ASN A 96 -31.75 -14.00 -40.18
C ASN A 96 -31.77 -15.55 -40.08
N GLN A 97 -32.95 -16.14 -40.27
CA GLN A 97 -33.13 -17.60 -40.18
C GLN A 97 -32.27 -18.41 -41.20
N TYR A 98 -31.64 -17.74 -42.16
CA TYR A 98 -30.71 -18.36 -43.12
C TYR A 98 -29.24 -18.16 -42.74
N GLY A 99 -28.95 -17.63 -41.56
CA GLY A 99 -27.60 -17.37 -41.07
C GLY A 99 -26.91 -16.15 -41.67
N GLN A 100 -27.63 -15.28 -42.36
CA GLN A 100 -27.10 -14.09 -43.04
C GLN A 100 -27.34 -12.84 -42.16
N GLY A 101 -26.38 -11.92 -42.22
CA GLY A 101 -26.46 -10.62 -41.50
C GLY A 101 -25.51 -10.57 -40.32
N ASN A 102 -25.09 -9.35 -39.96
CA ASN A 102 -24.28 -9.02 -38.77
C ASN A 102 -24.90 -7.83 -38.04
N GLY A 103 -26.21 -7.90 -37.81
CA GLY A 103 -26.91 -6.87 -37.08
C GLY A 103 -26.69 -6.95 -35.55
N SER A 104 -27.21 -5.98 -34.85
CA SER A 104 -27.32 -6.01 -33.40
C SER A 104 -28.75 -5.72 -32.96
N VAL A 105 -29.15 -6.24 -31.82
CA VAL A 105 -30.38 -5.84 -31.13
C VAL A 105 -30.01 -5.16 -29.84
N SER A 106 -30.68 -4.07 -29.51
CA SER A 106 -30.39 -3.29 -28.32
C SER A 106 -31.65 -2.95 -27.55
N VAL A 107 -31.54 -2.84 -26.25
CA VAL A 107 -32.61 -2.42 -25.36
C VAL A 107 -32.08 -1.42 -24.33
N ILE A 108 -32.90 -0.47 -23.95
CA ILE A 108 -32.63 0.43 -22.83
C ILE A 108 -33.28 -0.20 -21.59
N HIS A 109 -32.52 -0.33 -20.55
CA HIS A 109 -32.95 -0.86 -19.25
C HIS A 109 -32.55 0.13 -18.15
N THR A 110 -33.38 0.26 -17.13
CA THR A 110 -33.07 1.06 -15.94
C THR A 110 -33.01 0.16 -14.73
N GLU A 111 -31.94 0.27 -13.97
CA GLU A 111 -31.75 -0.44 -12.69
C GLU A 111 -31.82 0.54 -11.54
N GLU A 112 -32.56 0.20 -10.50
CA GLU A 112 -32.67 1.02 -9.30
C GLU A 112 -31.54 0.64 -8.34
N ILE A 113 -30.79 1.64 -7.88
CA ILE A 113 -29.68 1.50 -6.92
C ILE A 113 -30.09 2.20 -5.63
N ASP A 114 -29.96 1.48 -4.52
CA ASP A 114 -30.10 2.02 -3.17
C ASP A 114 -29.26 1.19 -2.22
N GLN A 115 -27.99 1.57 -2.05
CA GLN A 115 -27.05 0.79 -1.24
C GLN A 115 -25.95 1.65 -0.64
N VAL A 116 -25.48 1.27 0.54
CA VAL A 116 -24.26 1.84 1.15
C VAL A 116 -23.04 1.23 0.47
N VAL A 117 -22.19 2.08 -0.08
CA VAL A 117 -20.99 1.65 -0.84
C VAL A 117 -19.73 1.67 0.00
N TYR A 118 -19.64 2.53 1.01
CA TYR A 118 -18.62 2.53 2.05
C TYR A 118 -19.00 3.46 3.22
N TYR A 119 -18.17 3.45 4.27
CA TYR A 119 -18.28 4.40 5.38
C TYR A 119 -17.07 5.34 5.37
N SER A 120 -17.30 6.64 5.59
CA SER A 120 -16.29 7.70 5.64
C SER A 120 -16.30 8.43 6.98
N ASN A 121 -15.16 8.98 7.37
CA ASN A 121 -15.07 9.91 8.50
C ASN A 121 -15.45 11.35 8.11
N GLU A 122 -15.50 11.65 6.82
CA GLU A 122 -15.78 12.98 6.29
C GLU A 122 -17.22 13.09 5.80
N PRO A 123 -17.91 14.19 6.12
CA PRO A 123 -19.23 14.47 5.56
C PRO A 123 -19.12 14.80 4.05
N ASN A 124 -20.02 14.29 3.25
CA ASN A 124 -20.09 14.51 1.79
C ASN A 124 -18.94 13.92 0.98
N ASP A 125 -18.33 12.87 1.48
CA ASP A 125 -17.31 12.09 0.79
C ASP A 125 -17.98 11.18 -0.26
N CYS A 126 -18.31 11.76 -1.42
CA CYS A 126 -19.00 11.05 -2.50
C CYS A 126 -18.02 10.65 -3.60
N PRO A 127 -18.09 9.39 -4.08
CA PRO A 127 -17.20 8.90 -5.15
C PRO A 127 -17.52 9.55 -6.49
N ASP A 128 -16.56 9.53 -7.41
CA ASP A 128 -16.82 9.86 -8.80
C ASP A 128 -17.64 8.73 -9.46
N LEU A 129 -18.84 9.04 -9.90
CA LEU A 129 -19.73 8.07 -10.52
C LEU A 129 -19.29 7.65 -11.93
N SER A 130 -18.25 8.29 -12.50
CA SER A 130 -17.60 7.83 -13.73
C SER A 130 -16.79 6.54 -13.56
N ASP A 131 -16.47 6.17 -12.32
CA ASP A 131 -15.67 4.99 -11.98
C ASP A 131 -16.50 3.68 -11.88
N ILE A 132 -17.78 3.71 -12.32
CA ILE A 132 -18.58 2.50 -12.43
C ILE A 132 -18.10 1.68 -13.64
N THR A 133 -17.80 0.40 -13.41
CA THR A 133 -17.47 -0.57 -14.46
C THR A 133 -18.52 -1.68 -14.56
N ILE A 134 -18.59 -2.34 -15.71
CA ILE A 134 -19.44 -3.52 -15.91
C ILE A 134 -18.53 -4.73 -16.09
N GLU A 135 -18.74 -5.72 -15.23
CA GLU A 135 -17.96 -6.95 -15.21
C GLU A 135 -18.85 -8.19 -15.39
N ASN A 136 -18.23 -9.34 -15.64
CA ASN A 136 -18.88 -10.64 -15.73
C ASN A 136 -20.07 -10.67 -16.70
N LEU A 137 -19.96 -9.95 -17.82
CA LEU A 137 -21.04 -9.82 -18.81
C LEU A 137 -21.23 -11.15 -19.56
N VAL A 138 -22.43 -11.71 -19.46
CA VAL A 138 -22.80 -12.99 -20.08
C VAL A 138 -24.12 -12.91 -20.82
N VAL A 139 -24.22 -13.63 -21.95
CA VAL A 139 -25.48 -13.83 -22.68
C VAL A 139 -26.03 -15.20 -22.28
N VAL A 140 -27.18 -15.18 -21.64
CA VAL A 140 -27.87 -16.40 -21.18
C VAL A 140 -28.96 -16.75 -22.21
N PRO A 141 -28.86 -17.96 -22.84
CA PRO A 141 -29.88 -18.40 -23.80
C PRO A 141 -31.21 -18.68 -23.11
N PRO A 142 -32.35 -18.49 -23.80
CA PRO A 142 -33.64 -18.78 -23.24
C PRO A 142 -33.85 -20.29 -23.02
N PHE A 143 -34.51 -20.65 -21.93
CA PHE A 143 -34.99 -22.04 -21.79
C PHE A 143 -36.14 -22.36 -22.74
N TYR A 144 -37.02 -21.38 -23.03
CA TYR A 144 -38.10 -21.43 -24.03
C TYR A 144 -38.37 -20.00 -24.54
N GLY A 145 -38.50 -19.81 -25.86
CA GLY A 145 -38.91 -18.56 -26.45
C GLY A 145 -37.84 -17.83 -27.24
N SER A 146 -38.13 -16.58 -27.61
CA SER A 146 -37.25 -15.71 -28.44
C SER A 146 -36.49 -14.66 -27.67
N SER A 147 -36.57 -14.63 -26.33
CA SER A 147 -35.88 -13.62 -25.52
C SER A 147 -34.59 -14.16 -24.92
N LEU A 148 -33.51 -13.42 -25.09
CA LEU A 148 -32.22 -13.63 -24.41
C LEU A 148 -32.21 -12.87 -23.11
N THR A 149 -31.33 -13.26 -22.18
CA THR A 149 -31.03 -12.44 -21.02
C THR A 149 -29.55 -12.06 -21.05
N VAL A 150 -29.24 -10.80 -20.91
CA VAL A 150 -27.88 -10.33 -20.65
C VAL A 150 -27.77 -10.05 -19.16
N ALA A 151 -26.86 -10.74 -18.52
CA ALA A 151 -26.55 -10.55 -17.09
C ALA A 151 -25.15 -10.02 -16.92
N GLY A 152 -24.93 -9.21 -15.90
CA GLY A 152 -23.63 -8.66 -15.55
C GLY A 152 -23.62 -8.09 -14.14
N THR A 153 -22.47 -7.63 -13.71
CA THR A 153 -22.27 -6.98 -12.43
C THR A 153 -21.78 -5.57 -12.68
N MET A 154 -22.47 -4.58 -12.15
CA MET A 154 -21.97 -3.21 -12.01
C MET A 154 -21.07 -3.17 -10.78
N VAL A 155 -19.86 -2.69 -10.94
CA VAL A 155 -18.90 -2.51 -9.85
C VAL A 155 -18.57 -1.03 -9.77
N LEU A 156 -18.83 -0.42 -8.62
CA LEU A 156 -18.32 0.90 -8.33
C LEU A 156 -16.85 0.73 -7.96
N VAL A 157 -15.96 1.09 -8.86
CA VAL A 157 -14.52 1.18 -8.61
C VAL A 157 -14.28 2.51 -7.88
N THR A 158 -14.72 2.59 -6.65
CA THR A 158 -14.13 3.59 -5.76
C THR A 158 -12.74 3.05 -5.44
N GLU A 159 -11.69 3.74 -5.82
CA GLU A 159 -10.48 3.59 -5.03
C GLU A 159 -10.90 3.96 -3.60
N PRO A 160 -10.92 3.00 -2.65
CA PRO A 160 -11.14 3.39 -1.26
C PRO A 160 -10.06 4.42 -0.98
N GLU A 161 -10.41 5.56 -0.39
CA GLU A 161 -9.37 6.41 0.17
C GLU A 161 -8.54 5.51 1.07
N LEU A 162 -7.34 5.24 0.60
CA LEU A 162 -6.38 4.45 1.36
C LEU A 162 -6.10 5.30 2.58
N GLY A 163 -6.66 4.90 3.72
CA GLY A 163 -6.45 5.61 4.96
C GLY A 163 -4.95 5.85 5.14
N SER A 164 -4.58 7.01 5.64
CA SER A 164 -3.21 7.28 6.00
C SER A 164 -2.84 6.35 7.17
N TYR A 165 -2.23 5.21 6.86
CA TYR A 165 -1.92 4.18 7.85
C TYR A 165 -0.42 4.01 8.06
N ALA A 166 -0.04 3.81 9.33
CA ALA A 166 1.24 3.24 9.69
C ALA A 166 1.06 1.75 10.04
N PHE A 167 2.01 0.92 9.63
CA PHE A 167 2.01 -0.51 9.84
C PHE A 167 3.21 -0.89 10.68
N THR A 168 3.00 -1.61 11.81
CA THR A 168 4.11 -2.08 12.64
C THR A 168 4.22 -3.59 12.66
N ALA A 169 5.44 -4.11 12.50
CA ALA A 169 5.76 -5.52 12.63
C ALA A 169 5.98 -5.90 14.10
N ASN A 170 5.06 -6.67 14.68
CA ASN A 170 5.12 -7.05 16.08
C ASN A 170 5.62 -8.48 16.23
N GLN A 171 6.87 -8.64 16.67
CA GLN A 171 7.53 -9.95 16.65
C GLN A 171 7.01 -10.92 17.69
N SER A 172 6.70 -10.45 18.90
CA SER A 172 6.38 -11.33 20.04
C SER A 172 5.06 -12.06 19.89
N ASN A 173 4.06 -11.44 19.23
CA ASN A 173 2.72 -11.99 19.07
C ASN A 173 2.37 -12.35 17.61
N LYS A 174 3.29 -12.14 16.67
CA LYS A 174 3.11 -12.43 15.24
C LYS A 174 1.93 -11.68 14.63
N THR A 175 1.90 -10.36 14.84
CA THR A 175 0.87 -9.49 14.27
C THR A 175 1.49 -8.32 13.53
N VAL A 176 0.68 -7.70 12.68
CA VAL A 176 0.89 -6.35 12.15
C VAL A 176 -0.18 -5.46 12.76
N THR A 177 0.23 -4.41 13.48
CA THR A 177 -0.70 -3.39 13.97
C THR A 177 -0.84 -2.30 12.93
N ILE A 178 -2.06 -1.89 12.68
CA ILE A 178 -2.42 -0.79 11.79
C ILE A 178 -2.83 0.39 12.64
N ILE A 179 -2.20 1.53 12.41
CA ILE A 179 -2.43 2.78 13.11
C ILE A 179 -2.92 3.80 12.08
N ASP A 180 -4.03 4.44 12.33
CA ASP A 180 -4.50 5.59 11.57
C ASP A 180 -3.63 6.82 11.92
N THR A 181 -2.97 7.41 10.92
CA THR A 181 -2.06 8.52 11.14
C THR A 181 -2.75 9.86 11.30
N ASN A 182 -4.02 9.99 10.92
CA ASN A 182 -4.80 11.21 11.14
C ASN A 182 -5.30 11.31 12.59
N THR A 183 -5.64 10.15 13.18
CA THR A 183 -6.18 10.10 14.56
C THR A 183 -5.18 9.59 15.59
N HIS A 184 -4.03 9.07 15.15
CA HIS A 184 -3.01 8.42 15.99
C HIS A 184 -3.57 7.26 16.83
N THR A 185 -4.49 6.49 16.27
CA THR A 185 -5.15 5.39 17.00
C THR A 185 -4.93 4.04 16.30
N VAL A 186 -4.90 2.96 17.09
CA VAL A 186 -4.85 1.60 16.55
C VAL A 186 -6.20 1.27 15.91
N VAL A 187 -6.19 0.97 14.62
CA VAL A 187 -7.36 0.54 13.85
C VAL A 187 -7.56 -0.96 13.96
N LYS A 188 -6.47 -1.73 13.81
CA LYS A 188 -6.56 -3.19 13.74
C LYS A 188 -5.22 -3.86 14.03
N ASN A 189 -5.32 -5.11 14.52
CA ASN A 189 -4.20 -6.03 14.61
C ASN A 189 -4.47 -7.21 13.67
N ILE A 190 -3.58 -7.45 12.72
CA ILE A 190 -3.67 -8.57 11.77
C ILE A 190 -2.70 -9.66 12.20
N SER A 191 -3.22 -10.86 12.44
CA SER A 191 -2.37 -12.02 12.69
C SER A 191 -1.67 -12.46 11.41
N VAL A 192 -0.36 -12.68 11.48
CA VAL A 192 0.46 -13.23 10.40
C VAL A 192 1.00 -14.61 10.79
N PRO A 193 1.30 -15.49 9.80
CA PRO A 193 1.59 -16.90 10.10
C PRO A 193 2.88 -17.10 10.91
N TYR A 194 3.86 -16.22 10.72
CA TYR A 194 5.16 -16.31 11.36
C TYR A 194 5.60 -14.95 11.90
N THR A 195 6.70 -14.95 12.66
CA THR A 195 7.31 -13.73 13.20
C THR A 195 7.64 -12.76 12.06
N PRO A 196 7.03 -11.57 12.02
CA PRO A 196 7.37 -10.55 11.04
C PRO A 196 8.74 -9.95 11.37
N TYR A 197 9.50 -9.59 10.34
CA TYR A 197 10.84 -9.04 10.48
C TYR A 197 10.92 -7.61 9.93
N GLU A 198 10.43 -7.40 8.72
CA GLU A 198 10.46 -6.16 7.98
C GLU A 198 9.12 -5.95 7.29
N LEU A 199 8.81 -4.71 6.96
CA LEU A 199 7.61 -4.30 6.22
C LEU A 199 8.01 -3.48 5.01
N GLY A 200 7.12 -3.42 4.03
CA GLY A 200 7.18 -2.45 2.96
C GLY A 200 5.79 -2.15 2.45
N VAL A 201 5.47 -0.88 2.30
CA VAL A 201 4.19 -0.41 1.77
C VAL A 201 4.39 -0.04 0.29
N THR A 202 3.49 -0.49 -0.59
CA THR A 202 3.55 -0.12 -2.02
C THR A 202 3.39 1.39 -2.20
N PRO A 203 4.01 2.00 -3.24
CA PRO A 203 3.91 3.44 -3.49
C PRO A 203 2.47 3.97 -3.62
N ASP A 204 1.56 3.15 -4.15
CA ASP A 204 0.11 3.43 -4.22
C ASP A 204 -0.60 3.20 -2.88
N LYS A 205 0.12 2.77 -1.83
CA LYS A 205 -0.36 2.45 -0.48
C LYS A 205 -1.40 1.32 -0.41
N ARG A 206 -1.64 0.61 -1.50
CA ARG A 206 -2.68 -0.42 -1.59
C ARG A 206 -2.32 -1.71 -0.88
N TYR A 207 -1.03 -2.05 -0.81
CA TYR A 207 -0.58 -3.29 -0.19
C TYR A 207 0.58 -3.07 0.77
N THR A 208 0.59 -3.84 1.86
CA THR A 208 1.72 -3.96 2.77
C THR A 208 2.30 -5.38 2.66
N TYR A 209 3.59 -5.45 2.36
CA TYR A 209 4.36 -6.69 2.28
C TYR A 209 5.10 -6.91 3.59
N VAL A 210 4.90 -8.07 4.21
CA VAL A 210 5.46 -8.45 5.50
C VAL A 210 6.47 -9.59 5.30
N LEU A 211 7.72 -9.35 5.60
CA LEU A 211 8.79 -10.32 5.43
C LEU A 211 8.93 -11.20 6.68
N HIS A 212 8.99 -12.51 6.47
CA HIS A 212 9.24 -13.50 7.52
C HIS A 212 10.60 -14.12 7.32
N HIS A 213 11.65 -13.42 7.80
CA HIS A 213 13.05 -13.73 7.53
C HIS A 213 13.42 -15.22 7.74
N ASN A 214 13.07 -15.81 8.88
CA ASN A 214 13.45 -17.19 9.22
C ASN A 214 12.52 -18.25 8.57
N TYR A 215 11.49 -17.84 7.84
CA TYR A 215 10.45 -18.75 7.35
C TYR A 215 10.30 -18.74 5.83
N ASN A 216 11.21 -18.04 5.14
CA ASN A 216 11.22 -18.00 3.67
C ASN A 216 9.86 -17.61 3.07
N LEU A 217 9.20 -16.61 3.64
CA LEU A 217 7.85 -16.23 3.29
C LEU A 217 7.69 -14.71 3.29
N VAL A 218 6.87 -14.22 2.39
CA VAL A 218 6.31 -12.87 2.40
C VAL A 218 4.79 -12.98 2.48
N THR A 219 4.17 -12.26 3.42
CA THR A 219 2.71 -12.11 3.51
C THR A 219 2.33 -10.77 2.90
N VAL A 220 1.28 -10.75 2.08
CA VAL A 220 0.72 -9.52 1.51
C VAL A 220 -0.58 -9.18 2.22
N ILE A 221 -0.66 -7.99 2.77
CA ILE A 221 -1.86 -7.40 3.38
C ILE A 221 -2.46 -6.43 2.36
N ASP A 222 -3.73 -6.55 2.11
CA ASP A 222 -4.51 -5.56 1.36
C ASP A 222 -4.94 -4.46 2.34
N ASN A 223 -4.49 -3.23 2.10
CA ASN A 223 -4.69 -2.09 3.00
C ASN A 223 -6.10 -1.52 2.92
N THR A 224 -6.88 -1.90 1.91
CA THR A 224 -8.29 -1.49 1.78
C THR A 224 -9.20 -2.37 2.64
N THR A 225 -8.93 -3.68 2.62
CA THR A 225 -9.71 -4.66 3.39
C THR A 225 -9.12 -4.95 4.77
N LEU A 226 -7.88 -4.48 5.00
CA LEU A 226 -7.09 -4.75 6.20
C LEU A 226 -7.02 -6.25 6.52
N ARG A 227 -6.69 -7.05 5.48
CA ARG A 227 -6.59 -8.53 5.56
C ARG A 227 -5.36 -9.05 4.82
N ALA A 228 -4.79 -10.14 5.31
CA ALA A 228 -3.80 -10.89 4.56
C ALA A 228 -4.47 -11.57 3.35
N THR A 229 -3.95 -11.32 2.15
CA THR A 229 -4.53 -11.77 0.88
C THR A 229 -3.64 -12.73 0.09
N ALA A 230 -2.32 -12.73 0.35
CA ALA A 230 -1.40 -13.64 -0.31
C ALA A 230 -0.23 -14.05 0.58
N PHE A 231 0.34 -15.21 0.26
CA PHE A 231 1.50 -15.79 0.94
C PHE A 231 2.49 -16.24 -0.16
N ILE A 232 3.62 -15.55 -0.27
CA ILE A 232 4.58 -15.72 -1.36
C ILE A 232 5.83 -16.41 -0.82
N PRO A 233 6.14 -17.65 -1.23
CA PRO A 233 7.38 -18.31 -0.84
C PRO A 233 8.60 -17.62 -1.45
N ILE A 234 9.60 -17.31 -0.62
CA ILE A 234 10.87 -16.69 -1.02
C ILE A 234 12.01 -17.48 -0.37
N GLU A 235 12.81 -18.15 -1.16
CA GLU A 235 13.96 -18.88 -0.63
C GLU A 235 15.12 -17.93 -0.26
N GLY A 236 15.94 -18.32 0.70
CA GLY A 236 17.17 -17.59 1.04
C GLY A 236 17.02 -16.52 2.11
N ARG A 237 15.98 -16.57 2.92
CA ARG A 237 15.71 -15.65 4.03
C ARG A 237 15.53 -14.19 3.60
N PRO A 238 14.32 -13.79 3.23
CA PRO A 238 14.01 -12.39 2.88
C PRO A 238 14.25 -11.47 4.08
N PHE A 239 14.94 -10.34 3.88
CA PHE A 239 15.26 -9.45 4.99
C PHE A 239 15.04 -7.95 4.68
N GLN A 240 15.00 -7.58 3.40
CA GLN A 240 14.66 -6.21 3.02
C GLN A 240 13.81 -6.21 1.73
N ILE A 241 12.94 -5.24 1.61
CA ILE A 241 12.07 -5.04 0.45
C ILE A 241 12.16 -3.59 -0.03
N ALA A 242 12.12 -3.41 -1.34
CA ALA A 242 11.99 -2.13 -1.99
C ALA A 242 11.01 -2.24 -3.16
N PHE A 243 10.40 -1.13 -3.58
CA PHE A 243 9.45 -1.11 -4.68
C PHE A 243 9.97 -0.23 -5.81
N ASP A 244 9.59 -0.53 -7.05
CA ASP A 244 9.71 0.43 -8.12
C ASP A 244 8.73 1.61 -7.91
N PRO A 245 9.01 2.78 -8.44
CA PRO A 245 8.18 3.96 -8.20
C PRO A 245 6.73 3.84 -8.70
N ALA A 246 6.49 2.98 -9.69
CA ALA A 246 5.15 2.69 -10.21
C ALA A 246 4.38 1.69 -9.33
N GLY A 247 5.05 1.03 -8.37
CA GLY A 247 4.47 0.00 -7.54
C GLY A 247 4.15 -1.32 -8.27
N ALA A 248 4.62 -1.48 -9.52
CA ALA A 248 4.35 -2.67 -10.31
C ALA A 248 5.16 -3.89 -9.82
N PHE A 249 6.32 -3.66 -9.22
CA PHE A 249 7.20 -4.71 -8.73
C PHE A 249 7.72 -4.42 -7.32
N ALA A 250 7.76 -5.48 -6.51
CA ALA A 250 8.47 -5.51 -5.25
C ALA A 250 9.78 -6.31 -5.41
N TYR A 251 10.86 -5.79 -4.89
CA TYR A 251 12.21 -6.37 -4.93
C TYR A 251 12.61 -6.81 -3.54
N VAL A 252 12.62 -8.12 -3.32
CA VAL A 252 12.94 -8.71 -2.01
C VAL A 252 14.38 -9.21 -2.01
N LEU A 253 15.20 -8.61 -1.16
CA LEU A 253 16.59 -8.99 -0.96
C LEU A 253 16.70 -10.15 0.02
N THR A 254 17.57 -11.12 -0.28
CA THR A 254 17.77 -12.33 0.54
C THR A 254 19.22 -12.50 0.99
N ASN A 255 19.40 -12.98 2.22
CA ASN A 255 20.73 -13.11 2.84
C ASN A 255 21.53 -14.33 2.39
N PHE A 256 20.85 -15.42 2.01
CA PHE A 256 21.50 -16.73 1.81
C PHE A 256 21.49 -17.23 0.36
N SER A 257 20.81 -16.53 -0.53
CA SER A 257 20.79 -16.87 -1.95
C SER A 257 21.45 -15.80 -2.82
N ASP A 258 22.00 -14.73 -2.21
CA ASP A 258 22.64 -13.61 -2.91
C ASP A 258 21.79 -13.10 -4.09
N SER A 259 20.48 -12.99 -3.85
CA SER A 259 19.50 -12.80 -4.90
C SER A 259 18.47 -11.75 -4.54
N ILE A 260 17.90 -11.16 -5.59
CA ILE A 260 16.68 -10.34 -5.52
C ILE A 260 15.54 -11.16 -6.12
N TYR A 261 14.50 -11.39 -5.35
CA TYR A 261 13.23 -11.91 -5.85
C TYR A 261 12.36 -10.76 -6.34
N VAL A 262 12.03 -10.76 -7.61
CA VAL A 262 11.15 -9.77 -8.23
C VAL A 262 9.73 -10.30 -8.18
N ILE A 263 8.88 -9.64 -7.42
CA ILE A 263 7.48 -9.99 -7.25
C ILE A 263 6.63 -9.01 -8.05
N ASN A 264 5.76 -9.51 -8.91
CA ASN A 264 4.73 -8.72 -9.55
C ASN A 264 3.64 -8.42 -8.51
N THR A 265 3.35 -7.15 -8.26
CA THR A 265 2.44 -6.72 -7.19
C THR A 265 0.96 -6.95 -7.52
N GLU A 266 0.59 -6.95 -8.80
CA GLU A 266 -0.76 -7.24 -9.25
C GLU A 266 -1.10 -8.74 -9.07
N THR A 267 -0.22 -9.62 -9.57
CA THR A 267 -0.43 -11.08 -9.49
C THR A 267 0.00 -11.67 -8.15
N LYS A 268 0.73 -10.90 -7.32
CA LYS A 268 1.28 -11.34 -6.02
C LYS A 268 2.09 -12.64 -6.13
N SER A 269 2.93 -12.72 -7.16
CA SER A 269 3.75 -13.90 -7.46
C SER A 269 5.16 -13.50 -7.86
N VAL A 270 6.12 -14.40 -7.60
CA VAL A 270 7.50 -14.23 -8.07
C VAL A 270 7.52 -14.32 -9.59
N GLU A 271 7.93 -13.25 -10.26
CA GLU A 271 8.08 -13.19 -11.71
C GLU A 271 9.44 -13.73 -12.14
N ARG A 272 10.50 -13.35 -11.42
CA ARG A 272 11.88 -13.78 -11.70
C ARG A 272 12.78 -13.60 -10.50
N VAL A 273 13.98 -14.17 -10.59
CA VAL A 273 15.06 -14.04 -9.60
C VAL A 273 16.31 -13.50 -10.29
N ILE A 274 16.90 -12.45 -9.72
CA ILE A 274 18.19 -11.90 -10.15
C ILE A 274 19.24 -12.38 -9.13
N GLY A 275 20.15 -13.23 -9.56
CA GLY A 275 21.18 -13.82 -8.72
C GLY A 275 22.56 -13.20 -8.93
N ASN A 276 23.52 -13.57 -8.08
CA ASN A 276 24.91 -13.11 -8.12
C ASN A 276 25.06 -11.58 -8.02
N ILE A 277 24.25 -10.97 -7.16
CA ILE A 277 24.16 -9.51 -7.00
C ILE A 277 25.23 -8.95 -6.06
N ALA A 278 25.71 -9.74 -5.09
CA ALA A 278 26.64 -9.35 -4.04
C ALA A 278 27.21 -10.60 -3.35
N VAL A 279 28.28 -10.46 -2.58
CA VAL A 279 28.83 -11.55 -1.76
C VAL A 279 28.12 -11.62 -0.40
N LEU A 280 27.84 -10.47 0.19
CA LEU A 280 27.09 -10.34 1.44
C LEU A 280 26.18 -9.11 1.34
N PRO A 281 25.02 -9.25 0.69
CA PRO A 281 24.12 -8.14 0.51
C PRO A 281 23.59 -7.63 1.85
N ALA A 282 23.67 -6.33 2.07
CA ALA A 282 23.27 -5.67 3.31
C ALA A 282 22.08 -4.73 3.13
N SER A 283 21.91 -4.13 1.96
CA SER A 283 20.79 -3.22 1.68
C SER A 283 20.47 -3.16 0.19
N ILE A 284 19.20 -2.88 -0.12
CA ILE A 284 18.71 -2.61 -1.47
C ILE A 284 17.98 -1.27 -1.49
N ALA A 285 18.25 -0.48 -2.52
CA ALA A 285 17.48 0.71 -2.83
C ALA A 285 17.18 0.76 -4.34
N ILE A 286 15.99 1.18 -4.71
CA ILE A 286 15.57 1.34 -6.10
C ILE A 286 15.56 2.83 -6.44
N ASP A 287 16.12 3.20 -7.60
CA ASP A 287 16.09 4.58 -8.04
C ASP A 287 14.68 5.04 -8.45
N ARG A 288 14.48 6.35 -8.47
CA ARG A 288 13.16 6.93 -8.79
C ARG A 288 12.74 6.76 -10.25
N THR A 289 13.61 6.25 -11.11
CA THR A 289 13.25 5.88 -12.49
C THR A 289 12.72 4.45 -12.59
N GLY A 290 12.95 3.63 -11.56
CA GLY A 290 12.66 2.20 -11.59
C GLY A 290 13.59 1.41 -12.51
N GLN A 291 14.71 2.03 -12.97
CA GLN A 291 15.63 1.38 -13.88
C GLN A 291 16.72 0.61 -13.14
N PHE A 292 17.19 1.12 -12.01
CA PHE A 292 18.33 0.55 -11.31
C PHE A 292 18.03 0.19 -9.86
N ALA A 293 18.54 -0.97 -9.44
CA ALA A 293 18.72 -1.32 -8.04
C ALA A 293 20.16 -1.07 -7.62
N TYR A 294 20.35 -0.53 -6.43
CA TYR A 294 21.65 -0.36 -5.78
C TYR A 294 21.73 -1.33 -4.61
N ILE A 295 22.68 -2.25 -4.67
CA ILE A 295 22.88 -3.29 -3.67
C ILE A 295 24.16 -3.00 -2.92
N VAL A 296 24.05 -2.78 -1.63
CA VAL A 296 25.19 -2.63 -0.74
C VAL A 296 25.77 -4.00 -0.46
N ASP A 297 27.03 -4.18 -0.77
CA ASP A 297 27.80 -5.41 -0.45
C ASP A 297 28.78 -5.12 0.68
N ASN A 298 28.42 -5.56 1.86
CA ASN A 298 29.19 -5.35 3.08
C ASN A 298 30.58 -6.00 3.01
N ALA A 299 30.67 -7.20 2.42
CA ALA A 299 31.91 -7.97 2.39
C ALA A 299 32.93 -7.42 1.38
N SER A 300 32.47 -6.96 0.22
CA SER A 300 33.37 -6.41 -0.80
C SER A 300 33.64 -4.91 -0.63
N GLY A 301 32.92 -4.24 0.28
CA GLY A 301 33.06 -2.80 0.48
C GLY A 301 32.58 -2.02 -0.75
N SER A 302 31.48 -2.44 -1.35
CA SER A 302 30.99 -1.88 -2.60
C SER A 302 29.50 -1.64 -2.62
N ILE A 303 29.06 -0.85 -3.62
CA ILE A 303 27.67 -0.75 -4.03
C ILE A 303 27.58 -1.23 -5.47
N ASN A 304 26.77 -2.25 -5.71
CA ASN A 304 26.53 -2.81 -7.02
C ASN A 304 25.27 -2.19 -7.63
N LYS A 305 25.42 -1.51 -8.75
CA LYS A 305 24.31 -0.96 -9.55
C LYS A 305 23.85 -2.02 -10.53
N ILE A 306 22.61 -2.46 -10.42
CA ILE A 306 21.99 -3.51 -11.25
C ILE A 306 20.92 -2.89 -12.13
N ASP A 307 20.99 -3.11 -13.43
CA ASP A 307 19.91 -2.78 -14.36
C ASP A 307 18.76 -3.77 -14.15
N LEU A 308 17.62 -3.27 -13.73
CA LEU A 308 16.48 -4.09 -13.34
C LEU A 308 15.82 -4.81 -14.53
N ALA A 309 15.91 -4.27 -15.73
CA ALA A 309 15.32 -4.90 -16.91
C ALA A 309 16.11 -6.15 -17.34
N SER A 310 17.44 -6.03 -17.39
CA SER A 310 18.33 -7.12 -17.81
C SER A 310 18.80 -8.04 -16.66
N GLY A 311 18.73 -7.57 -15.41
CA GLY A 311 19.30 -8.23 -14.24
C GLY A 311 20.84 -8.19 -14.22
N SER A 312 21.48 -7.36 -15.04
CA SER A 312 22.93 -7.28 -15.19
C SER A 312 23.54 -6.11 -14.43
N SER A 313 24.83 -6.23 -14.06
CA SER A 313 25.57 -5.12 -13.47
C SER A 313 25.67 -3.94 -14.45
N ALA A 314 25.27 -2.77 -14.00
CA ALA A 314 25.40 -1.49 -14.71
C ALA A 314 26.56 -0.64 -14.17
N GLY A 315 27.21 -1.05 -13.07
CA GLY A 315 28.35 -0.37 -12.46
C GLY A 315 28.61 -0.85 -11.05
N VAL A 316 29.79 -0.55 -10.55
CA VAL A 316 30.18 -0.90 -9.17
C VAL A 316 30.97 0.28 -8.59
N LEU A 317 30.52 0.79 -7.45
CA LEU A 317 31.28 1.71 -6.62
C LEU A 317 32.02 0.90 -5.55
N THR A 318 33.34 1.06 -5.45
CA THR A 318 34.19 0.34 -4.51
C THR A 318 34.94 1.29 -3.59
N GLY A 319 35.56 0.75 -2.53
CA GLY A 319 36.40 1.53 -1.62
C GLY A 319 35.69 1.99 -0.34
N LEU A 320 34.42 1.62 -0.17
CA LEU A 320 33.71 1.84 1.07
C LEU A 320 34.12 0.80 2.13
N TYR A 321 34.21 1.20 3.38
CA TYR A 321 34.57 0.27 4.44
C TYR A 321 33.34 -0.29 5.13
N SER A 322 33.09 -1.59 4.93
CA SER A 322 31.95 -2.31 5.53
C SER A 322 30.61 -1.54 5.42
N PRO A 323 30.18 -1.13 4.20
CA PRO A 323 28.93 -0.41 4.01
C PRO A 323 27.74 -1.28 4.41
N ASN A 324 26.66 -0.67 4.91
CA ASN A 324 25.54 -1.43 5.43
C ASN A 324 24.17 -0.93 4.91
N ILE A 325 23.65 0.19 5.40
CA ILE A 325 22.35 0.70 5.03
C ILE A 325 22.50 1.77 3.96
N MET A 326 21.64 1.73 2.94
CA MET A 326 21.57 2.74 1.91
C MET A 326 20.13 3.26 1.76
N ALA A 327 19.98 4.57 1.65
CA ALA A 327 18.75 5.21 1.26
C ALA A 327 19.00 6.21 0.14
N ILE A 328 18.11 6.23 -0.85
CA ILE A 328 18.15 7.19 -1.98
C ILE A 328 17.23 8.37 -1.67
N ALA A 329 17.75 9.58 -1.85
CA ALA A 329 16.94 10.78 -1.69
C ALA A 329 15.81 10.83 -2.74
N PRO A 330 14.59 11.31 -2.40
CA PRO A 330 13.46 11.39 -3.31
C PRO A 330 13.71 12.15 -4.61
N ASN A 331 14.64 13.11 -4.64
CA ASN A 331 15.06 13.83 -5.86
C ASN A 331 15.95 13.01 -6.82
N ASN A 332 16.33 11.79 -6.42
CA ASN A 332 17.16 10.85 -7.20
C ASN A 332 18.57 11.38 -7.56
N GLN A 333 19.06 12.38 -6.84
CA GLN A 333 20.39 12.98 -7.13
C GLN A 333 21.49 12.32 -6.31
N PHE A 334 21.19 11.94 -5.07
CA PHE A 334 22.14 11.37 -4.14
C PHE A 334 21.54 10.28 -3.26
N ALA A 335 22.43 9.53 -2.65
CA ALA A 335 22.07 8.55 -1.63
C ALA A 335 22.98 8.70 -0.41
N TYR A 336 22.46 8.33 0.76
CA TYR A 336 23.25 8.18 1.97
C TYR A 336 23.52 6.70 2.22
N VAL A 337 24.77 6.39 2.59
CA VAL A 337 25.22 5.03 2.87
C VAL A 337 25.97 5.02 4.20
N THR A 338 25.52 4.17 5.13
CA THR A 338 26.27 3.97 6.37
C THR A 338 27.49 3.14 6.11
N THR A 339 28.65 3.60 6.57
CA THR A 339 29.93 2.93 6.42
C THR A 339 30.62 2.87 7.78
N ARG A 340 31.43 1.84 8.00
CA ARG A 340 32.12 1.70 9.27
C ARG A 340 33.46 2.47 9.22
N GLU A 341 33.93 2.96 10.39
CA GLU A 341 35.27 3.53 10.48
C GLU A 341 36.34 2.43 10.42
N GLN A 342 37.37 2.65 9.62
CA GLN A 342 38.44 1.63 9.41
C GLN A 342 39.28 1.36 10.67
N TYR A 343 39.50 2.40 11.49
CA TYR A 343 40.40 2.36 12.62
C TYR A 343 39.68 2.22 13.98
N ASP A 344 38.39 2.54 14.03
CA ASP A 344 37.56 2.36 15.22
C ASP A 344 36.21 1.73 14.85
N LEU A 345 36.12 0.42 15.02
CA LEU A 345 34.94 -0.38 14.64
C LEU A 345 33.67 -0.11 15.46
N ASN A 346 33.76 0.75 16.48
CA ASN A 346 32.59 1.13 17.27
C ASN A 346 31.82 2.29 16.63
N PHE A 347 32.44 3.00 15.68
CA PHE A 347 31.84 4.16 15.03
C PHE A 347 31.58 3.94 13.56
N ASN A 348 30.52 4.55 13.10
CA ASN A 348 30.14 4.62 11.70
C ASN A 348 30.06 6.08 11.28
N TYR A 349 30.20 6.31 10.00
CA TYR A 349 29.88 7.58 9.35
C TYR A 349 28.91 7.34 8.20
N VAL A 350 28.40 8.39 7.60
CA VAL A 350 27.46 8.29 6.47
C VAL A 350 28.13 8.97 5.28
N SER A 351 28.40 8.17 4.25
CA SER A 351 28.87 8.65 2.96
C SER A 351 27.72 9.17 2.12
N VAL A 352 27.94 10.25 1.40
CA VAL A 352 27.03 10.83 0.41
C VAL A 352 27.50 10.39 -0.97
N ILE A 353 26.65 9.67 -1.68
CA ILE A 353 26.93 9.17 -3.02
C ILE A 353 26.14 9.98 -4.05
N ASP A 354 26.83 10.63 -4.97
CA ASP A 354 26.21 11.22 -6.16
C ASP A 354 25.79 10.10 -7.12
N LEU A 355 24.51 10.02 -7.42
CA LEU A 355 23.95 8.95 -8.25
C LEU A 355 24.16 9.17 -9.75
N ASN A 356 24.44 10.41 -10.19
CA ASN A 356 24.69 10.72 -11.60
C ASN A 356 26.11 10.31 -12.00
N THR A 357 27.09 10.62 -11.15
CA THR A 357 28.49 10.22 -11.37
C THR A 357 28.81 8.85 -10.82
N PHE A 358 27.98 8.36 -9.92
CA PHE A 358 28.13 7.14 -9.13
C PHE A 358 29.47 7.11 -8.39
N THR A 359 29.74 8.17 -7.64
CA THR A 359 30.95 8.37 -6.83
C THR A 359 30.60 8.89 -5.45
N GLU A 360 31.47 8.62 -4.47
CA GLU A 360 31.39 9.27 -3.16
C GLU A 360 31.75 10.75 -3.30
N GLU A 361 30.84 11.66 -2.94
CA GLU A 361 31.00 13.11 -3.05
C GLU A 361 31.42 13.74 -1.71
N ALA A 362 30.81 13.28 -0.63
CA ALA A 362 30.98 13.83 0.71
C ALA A 362 30.69 12.77 1.78
N PHE A 363 30.85 13.15 3.02
CA PHE A 363 30.37 12.41 4.17
C PHE A 363 29.81 13.36 5.22
N LEU A 364 28.88 12.88 6.03
CA LEU A 364 28.37 13.63 7.18
C LEU A 364 29.45 13.71 8.25
N ASN A 365 29.77 14.92 8.69
CA ASN A 365 30.80 15.14 9.71
C ASN A 365 30.28 14.82 11.13
N GLN A 366 29.82 13.60 11.29
CA GLN A 366 29.21 13.06 12.51
C GLN A 366 29.57 11.57 12.64
N TRP A 367 29.86 11.15 13.87
CA TRP A 367 30.07 9.75 14.21
C TRP A 367 28.77 9.17 14.78
N PHE A 368 28.44 7.93 14.37
CA PHE A 368 27.22 7.23 14.79
C PHE A 368 27.57 5.92 15.48
N PHE A 369 26.82 5.54 16.50
CA PHE A 369 26.86 4.23 17.09
C PHE A 369 25.98 3.26 16.29
N GLY A 370 26.56 2.16 15.78
CA GLY A 370 25.85 1.24 14.89
C GLY A 370 25.58 1.85 13.52
N SER A 371 24.79 1.16 12.71
CA SER A 371 24.36 1.65 11.39
C SER A 371 22.99 2.32 11.53
N PRO A 372 22.91 3.66 11.46
CA PRO A 372 21.64 4.33 11.61
C PRO A 372 20.65 3.98 10.48
N LYS A 373 19.36 3.83 10.82
CA LYS A 373 18.29 3.87 9.82
C LYS A 373 18.27 5.26 9.19
N ILE A 374 18.09 5.33 7.89
CA ILE A 374 18.10 6.58 7.13
C ILE A 374 16.76 6.72 6.43
N ILE A 375 16.05 7.83 6.66
CA ILE A 375 14.89 8.25 5.88
C ILE A 375 15.08 9.69 5.43
N PHE A 376 14.51 10.03 4.26
CA PHE A 376 14.52 11.40 3.74
C PHE A 376 13.14 12.02 3.80
N SER A 377 13.09 13.35 3.97
CA SER A 377 11.87 14.10 3.70
C SER A 377 11.47 13.97 2.22
N PRO A 378 10.17 13.94 1.87
CA PRO A 378 9.68 13.85 0.49
C PRO A 378 10.26 14.92 -0.44
N ASP A 379 10.58 16.11 0.07
CA ASP A 379 11.21 17.21 -0.67
C ASP A 379 12.74 17.09 -0.77
N SER A 380 13.33 16.06 -0.15
CA SER A 380 14.78 15.80 -0.09
C SER A 380 15.60 16.87 0.63
N THR A 381 15.00 17.74 1.41
CA THR A 381 15.71 18.81 2.12
C THR A 381 16.26 18.39 3.47
N ARG A 382 15.69 17.30 4.05
CA ARG A 382 16.09 16.75 5.35
C ARG A 382 16.39 15.26 5.25
N ALA A 383 17.36 14.82 6.04
CA ALA A 383 17.62 13.41 6.31
C ALA A 383 17.50 13.16 7.80
N TYR A 384 16.74 12.13 8.15
CA TYR A 384 16.53 11.67 9.52
C TYR A 384 17.31 10.38 9.72
N LEU A 385 18.24 10.37 10.67
CA LEU A 385 19.14 9.27 10.95
C LEU A 385 18.91 8.79 12.38
N LEU A 386 18.35 7.59 12.52
CA LEU A 386 18.13 6.98 13.81
C LEU A 386 19.28 6.04 14.15
N GLU A 387 20.05 6.40 15.19
CA GLU A 387 20.96 5.48 15.86
C GLU A 387 20.33 4.97 17.17
N PRO A 388 20.88 3.94 17.83
CA PRO A 388 20.33 3.43 19.08
C PRO A 388 20.16 4.54 20.13
N GLY A 389 18.91 4.92 20.37
CA GLY A 389 18.52 5.91 21.38
C GLY A 389 18.57 7.37 20.96
N ARG A 390 18.92 7.69 19.70
CA ARG A 390 18.98 9.09 19.26
C ARG A 390 18.61 9.29 17.79
N LEU A 391 17.83 10.29 17.54
CA LEU A 391 17.50 10.79 16.21
C LEU A 391 18.34 12.03 15.89
N HIS A 392 18.94 12.05 14.73
CA HIS A 392 19.64 13.19 14.14
C HIS A 392 18.92 13.66 12.90
N VAL A 393 18.80 14.97 12.72
CA VAL A 393 18.21 15.60 11.53
C VAL A 393 19.26 16.44 10.83
N PHE A 394 19.54 16.09 9.57
CA PHE A 394 20.51 16.79 8.75
C PHE A 394 19.84 17.62 7.65
N ASP A 395 20.42 18.78 7.37
CA ASP A 395 20.16 19.50 6.15
C ASP A 395 20.97 18.86 5.02
N THR A 396 20.28 18.46 3.96
CA THR A 396 20.91 17.67 2.87
C THR A 396 21.75 18.50 1.94
N ALA A 397 21.55 19.84 1.86
CA ALA A 397 22.34 20.73 1.01
C ALA A 397 23.66 21.13 1.66
N THR A 398 23.70 21.23 2.99
CA THR A 398 24.89 21.64 3.74
C THR A 398 25.59 20.50 4.46
N TYR A 399 24.95 19.32 4.54
CA TYR A 399 25.42 18.14 5.29
C TYR A 399 25.63 18.41 6.78
N THR A 400 24.90 19.38 7.34
CA THR A 400 25.02 19.77 8.74
C THR A 400 23.83 19.29 9.56
N GLU A 401 24.08 18.86 10.80
CA GLU A 401 23.02 18.55 11.75
C GLU A 401 22.28 19.84 12.14
N VAL A 402 20.96 19.82 11.99
CA VAL A 402 20.08 20.97 12.29
C VAL A 402 19.22 20.75 13.52
N ALA A 403 18.94 19.49 13.88
CA ALA A 403 18.22 19.12 15.08
C ALA A 403 18.59 17.70 15.53
N ASN A 404 18.36 17.38 16.80
CA ASN A 404 18.44 16.02 17.32
C ASN A 404 17.54 15.85 18.54
N ALA A 405 17.18 14.60 18.84
CA ALA A 405 16.40 14.23 20.02
C ALA A 405 16.82 12.87 20.56
N ASP A 406 16.73 12.69 21.87
CA ASP A 406 16.91 11.39 22.48
C ASP A 406 15.62 10.56 22.33
N LEU A 407 15.70 9.45 21.61
CA LEU A 407 14.61 8.51 21.35
C LEU A 407 14.97 7.14 21.96
N LEU A 408 15.03 7.08 23.28
CA LEU A 408 15.48 5.89 23.99
C LEU A 408 14.57 4.69 23.73
N GLY A 409 15.19 3.56 23.37
CA GLY A 409 14.49 2.29 23.12
C GLY A 409 13.77 2.24 21.79
N THR A 410 14.06 3.17 20.88
CA THR A 410 13.52 3.17 19.51
C THR A 410 14.35 2.28 18.61
N ASP A 411 13.69 1.39 17.86
CA ASP A 411 14.32 0.48 16.90
C ASP A 411 14.14 0.95 15.45
N ASP A 412 12.98 1.53 15.13
CA ASP A 412 12.67 1.98 13.78
C ASP A 412 11.82 3.25 13.75
N ILE A 413 11.88 3.98 12.64
CA ILE A 413 11.12 5.21 12.41
C ILE A 413 10.52 5.25 11.01
N ALA A 414 9.37 5.89 10.90
CA ALA A 414 8.74 6.24 9.61
C ALA A 414 8.23 7.69 9.67
N LEU A 415 8.27 8.37 8.52
CA LEU A 415 7.84 9.76 8.34
C LEU A 415 6.51 9.80 7.58
N THR A 416 5.56 10.60 8.05
CA THR A 416 4.31 10.82 7.33
C THR A 416 4.54 11.57 6.02
N SER A 417 3.69 11.34 5.02
CA SER A 417 3.84 11.94 3.68
C SER A 417 3.67 13.45 3.68
N ASP A 418 2.91 14.01 4.62
CA ASP A 418 2.76 15.45 4.86
C ASP A 418 3.97 16.07 5.59
N GLN A 419 4.88 15.23 6.07
CA GLN A 419 6.06 15.59 6.86
C GLN A 419 5.76 16.20 8.23
N GLU A 420 4.56 15.99 8.77
CA GLU A 420 4.19 16.56 10.07
C GLU A 420 4.67 15.69 11.25
N TYR A 421 4.74 14.35 11.04
CA TYR A 421 5.02 13.42 12.14
C TYR A 421 6.05 12.36 11.81
N ILE A 422 6.81 11.97 12.84
CA ILE A 422 7.69 10.79 12.87
C ILE A 422 7.09 9.78 13.85
N TYR A 423 6.85 8.57 13.37
CA TYR A 423 6.44 7.44 14.18
C TYR A 423 7.66 6.61 14.54
N ALA A 424 7.87 6.35 15.83
CA ALA A 424 9.03 5.66 16.35
C ALA A 424 8.61 4.44 17.17
N THR A 425 9.07 3.26 16.79
CA THR A 425 8.75 2.00 17.48
C THR A 425 9.60 1.83 18.74
N GLN A 426 8.98 1.39 19.83
CA GLN A 426 9.64 1.09 21.10
C GLN A 426 9.25 -0.32 21.57
N PRO A 427 9.98 -1.36 21.11
CA PRO A 427 9.60 -2.76 21.32
C PRO A 427 9.49 -3.18 22.76
N GLU A 428 10.42 -2.74 23.61
CA GLU A 428 10.44 -3.11 25.04
C GLU A 428 9.27 -2.49 25.82
N GLN A 429 8.82 -1.31 25.39
CA GLN A 429 7.69 -0.60 25.98
C GLN A 429 6.35 -1.02 25.39
N ASN A 430 6.34 -1.74 24.27
CA ASN A 430 5.15 -2.04 23.46
C ASN A 430 4.39 -0.78 23.03
N THR A 431 5.13 0.24 22.57
CA THR A 431 4.56 1.52 22.14
C THR A 431 5.11 1.94 20.78
N VAL A 432 4.34 2.82 20.14
CA VAL A 432 4.80 3.70 19.07
C VAL A 432 4.65 5.12 19.55
N THR A 433 5.74 5.87 19.62
CA THR A 433 5.71 7.28 19.97
C THR A 433 5.68 8.13 18.72
N VAL A 434 4.76 9.08 18.67
CA VAL A 434 4.61 10.05 17.58
C VAL A 434 5.29 11.35 17.98
N TYR A 435 6.22 11.80 17.15
CA TYR A 435 6.93 13.06 17.32
C TYR A 435 6.55 14.04 16.22
N ARG A 436 6.44 15.31 16.55
CA ARG A 436 6.33 16.39 15.57
C ARG A 436 7.69 16.60 14.88
N THR A 437 7.68 16.87 13.60
CA THR A 437 8.94 17.08 12.85
C THR A 437 9.55 18.44 13.05
N ASP A 438 8.75 19.46 13.40
CA ASP A 438 9.18 20.85 13.51
C ASP A 438 10.08 21.12 14.74
N ASP A 439 9.79 20.48 15.88
CA ASP A 439 10.51 20.68 17.13
C ASP A 439 10.92 19.37 17.84
N LEU A 440 10.61 18.22 17.24
CA LEU A 440 10.84 16.87 17.77
C LEU A 440 10.18 16.61 19.14
N SER A 441 9.13 17.36 19.47
CA SER A 441 8.33 17.12 20.66
C SER A 441 7.41 15.91 20.49
N VAL A 442 7.06 15.27 21.60
CA VAL A 442 6.11 14.14 21.60
C VAL A 442 4.70 14.67 21.41
N GLU A 443 4.03 14.24 20.34
CA GLU A 443 2.60 14.48 20.11
C GLU A 443 1.77 13.51 20.94
N THR A 444 2.04 12.22 20.81
CA THR A 444 1.31 11.17 21.53
C THR A 444 2.11 9.87 21.63
N VAL A 445 1.65 8.98 22.52
CA VAL A 445 2.20 7.62 22.67
C VAL A 445 1.07 6.62 22.47
N ILE A 446 1.23 5.75 21.48
CA ILE A 446 0.26 4.74 21.07
C ILE A 446 0.68 3.39 21.66
N ASN A 447 -0.21 2.77 22.44
CA ASN A 447 0.02 1.42 22.93
C ASN A 447 -0.22 0.41 21.80
N VAL A 448 0.78 -0.40 21.50
CA VAL A 448 0.71 -1.52 20.55
C VAL A 448 1.10 -2.80 21.25
N VAL A 449 0.58 -3.93 20.76
CA VAL A 449 0.80 -5.21 21.44
C VAL A 449 1.84 -6.02 20.68
N GLY A 450 2.87 -6.52 21.40
CA GLY A 450 3.76 -7.56 20.86
C GLY A 450 5.10 -7.10 20.31
N GLY A 451 5.65 -6.01 20.83
CA GLY A 451 7.01 -5.55 20.53
C GLY A 451 7.16 -5.09 19.07
N PRO A 452 6.74 -3.88 18.74
CA PRO A 452 6.89 -3.32 17.39
C PRO A 452 8.38 -3.11 17.08
N MET A 453 8.90 -3.78 16.03
CA MET A 453 10.31 -3.73 15.63
C MET A 453 10.53 -2.89 14.39
N ALA A 454 9.63 -2.98 13.41
CA ALA A 454 9.69 -2.22 12.17
C ALA A 454 8.40 -1.44 11.97
N ILE A 455 8.48 -0.31 11.27
CA ILE A 455 7.34 0.54 10.94
C ILE A 455 7.49 1.13 9.54
N GLU A 456 6.36 1.15 8.79
CA GLU A 456 6.24 1.81 7.48
C GLU A 456 4.89 2.55 7.37
N ILE A 457 4.86 3.63 6.54
CA ILE A 457 3.68 4.49 6.32
C ILE A 457 3.37 4.62 4.84
#